data_1ca48cde0f947f33aca1defb699c7e42
#
_entry.id   1ca48cde0f947f33aca1defb699c7e42
#
_cell.length_a   1.000
_cell.length_b   1.000
_cell.length_c   1.000
_cell.angle_alpha   90.00
_cell.angle_beta   90.00
_cell.angle_gamma   90.00
#
_symmetry.space_group_name_H-M   'P 1'
#
loop_
_entity.id
_entity.type
_entity.pdbx_description
1 polymer ?
#
loop_
_entity_poly.entity_id
_entity_poly.type
_entity_poly.pdbx_seq_one_letter_code
_entity_poly.pdbx_strand_id
1 'polypeptide(L)'
;MKNLLVALLLSFPGLLLRAQGSPPQTTADQPYVMEYYYKTQWGHQQEFLQLFLKNHYPLLKKLIDTGRVISVKIETPANHLPEAERWDYRVTIRFKNSTVATTANPGEESMIRQLWPDQETYKREEERRFEILLAHWDVPITDITPR
;
A
#
# COMPACT_ATOMS: atom_id res chain seq x y z
N MET A 1 10.07 52.38 69.09
CA MET A 1 10.97 51.46 68.45
C MET A 1 10.12 50.62 67.49
N LYS A 2 10.21 50.89 66.22
CA LYS A 2 9.34 50.26 65.14
C LYS A 2 10.20 49.24 64.40
N ASN A 3 9.87 47.98 64.51
CA ASN A 3 10.51 46.91 63.75
C ASN A 3 9.88 46.86 62.33
N LEU A 4 10.72 47.10 61.32
CA LEU A 4 10.34 46.97 59.92
C LEU A 4 10.70 45.56 59.43
N LEU A 5 9.69 44.76 59.18
CA LEU A 5 9.83 43.41 58.56
C LEU A 5 9.86 43.60 57.04
N VAL A 6 11.00 43.33 56.44
CA VAL A 6 11.15 43.29 54.98
C VAL A 6 10.84 41.89 54.49
N ALA A 7 9.73 41.71 53.81
CA ALA A 7 9.37 40.46 53.14
C ALA A 7 10.05 40.38 51.77
N LEU A 8 10.96 39.42 51.60
CA LEU A 8 11.64 39.13 50.35
C LEU A 8 10.76 38.23 49.49
N LEU A 9 10.13 38.76 48.43
CA LEU A 9 9.37 38.02 47.43
C LEU A 9 10.36 37.36 46.45
N LEU A 10 10.53 36.04 46.58
CA LEU A 10 11.23 35.21 45.59
C LEU A 10 10.28 34.94 44.40
N SER A 11 10.46 35.65 43.31
CA SER A 11 9.79 35.36 42.05
C SER A 11 10.49 34.23 41.32
N PHE A 12 9.88 33.03 41.29
CA PHE A 12 10.31 31.92 40.44
C PHE A 12 9.85 32.18 39.00
N PRO A 13 10.77 32.24 38.02
CA PRO A 13 10.37 32.23 36.61
C PRO A 13 9.91 30.79 36.24
N GLY A 14 8.59 30.62 36.09
CA GLY A 14 8.03 29.38 35.57
C GLY A 14 8.56 29.10 34.15
N LEU A 15 9.41 28.09 34.00
CA LEU A 15 9.76 27.54 32.70
C LEU A 15 8.49 26.84 32.12
N LEU A 16 7.82 27.52 31.19
CA LEU A 16 6.82 26.94 30.33
C LEU A 16 7.54 25.98 29.35
N LEU A 17 7.64 24.69 29.70
CA LEU A 17 7.93 23.64 28.73
C LEU A 17 6.78 23.63 27.72
N ARG A 18 7.00 24.24 26.57
CA ARG A 18 6.17 24.01 25.40
C ARG A 18 6.46 22.58 24.94
N ALA A 19 5.54 21.68 25.20
CA ALA A 19 5.48 20.41 24.50
C ALA A 19 5.29 20.73 23.01
N GLN A 20 6.35 20.61 22.22
CA GLN A 20 6.27 20.63 20.77
C GLN A 20 5.58 19.34 20.36
N GLY A 21 4.25 19.35 20.31
CA GLY A 21 3.49 18.32 19.64
C GLY A 21 3.94 18.26 18.18
N SER A 22 4.35 17.08 17.71
CA SER A 22 4.60 16.88 16.29
C SER A 22 3.40 17.41 15.50
N PRO A 23 3.60 18.13 14.38
CA PRO A 23 2.50 18.61 13.57
C PRO A 23 1.59 17.42 13.21
N PRO A 24 0.26 17.61 13.18
CA PRO A 24 -0.66 16.53 12.82
C PRO A 24 -0.28 16.03 11.42
N GLN A 25 0.10 14.76 11.34
CA GLN A 25 0.39 14.10 10.07
C GLN A 25 -0.91 14.10 9.25
N THR A 26 -0.91 14.75 8.10
CA THR A 26 -2.07 14.75 7.22
C THR A 26 -2.31 13.33 6.70
N THR A 27 -3.56 12.92 6.57
CA THR A 27 -3.91 11.58 6.03
C THR A 27 -3.30 11.31 4.65
N ALA A 28 -2.99 12.38 3.91
CA ALA A 28 -2.30 12.32 2.61
C ALA A 28 -0.86 11.81 2.70
N ASP A 29 -0.21 11.88 3.86
CA ASP A 29 1.19 11.46 4.06
C ASP A 29 1.30 10.05 4.68
N GLN A 30 0.17 9.43 5.02
CA GLN A 30 0.17 8.08 5.59
C GLN A 30 0.23 7.02 4.48
N PRO A 31 0.97 5.91 4.71
CA PRO A 31 0.92 4.77 3.80
C PRO A 31 -0.51 4.29 3.58
N TYR A 32 -0.82 3.92 2.34
CA TYR A 32 -2.13 3.41 1.94
C TYR A 32 -2.01 1.96 1.50
N VAL A 33 -2.82 1.09 2.07
CA VAL A 33 -2.77 -0.35 1.82
C VAL A 33 -3.99 -0.79 1.02
N MET A 34 -3.73 -1.54 -0.06
CA MET A 34 -4.74 -2.20 -0.87
C MET A 34 -4.46 -3.69 -0.90
N GLU A 35 -5.49 -4.49 -0.74
CA GLU A 35 -5.46 -5.93 -1.00
C GLU A 35 -6.24 -6.25 -2.28
N TYR A 36 -5.59 -6.94 -3.19
CA TYR A 36 -6.11 -7.37 -4.48
C TYR A 36 -6.32 -8.87 -4.44
N TYR A 37 -7.55 -9.31 -4.58
CA TYR A 37 -7.93 -10.72 -4.53
C TYR A 37 -8.23 -11.24 -5.93
N TYR A 38 -7.74 -12.44 -6.21
CA TYR A 38 -7.89 -13.11 -7.50
C TYR A 38 -8.46 -14.50 -7.29
N LYS A 39 -9.61 -14.77 -7.93
CA LYS A 39 -10.22 -16.09 -8.04
C LYS A 39 -10.12 -16.55 -9.49
N THR A 40 -9.41 -17.65 -9.72
CA THR A 40 -9.17 -18.17 -11.06
C THR A 40 -10.12 -19.33 -11.39
N GLN A 41 -10.25 -19.66 -12.65
CA GLN A 41 -10.87 -20.90 -13.09
C GLN A 41 -10.08 -22.11 -12.55
N TRP A 42 -10.77 -23.18 -12.22
CA TRP A 42 -10.12 -24.41 -11.75
C TRP A 42 -9.12 -24.94 -12.79
N GLY A 43 -7.92 -25.29 -12.29
CA GLY A 43 -6.82 -25.76 -13.14
C GLY A 43 -5.93 -24.65 -13.72
N HIS A 44 -6.32 -23.36 -13.58
CA HIS A 44 -5.57 -22.23 -14.12
C HIS A 44 -4.80 -21.40 -13.08
N GLN A 45 -4.78 -21.82 -11.81
CA GLN A 45 -4.10 -21.08 -10.74
C GLN A 45 -2.61 -20.83 -11.07
N GLN A 46 -1.91 -21.89 -11.46
CA GLN A 46 -0.49 -21.80 -11.78
C GLN A 46 -0.21 -20.94 -13.03
N GLU A 47 -1.06 -21.06 -14.05
CA GLU A 47 -0.96 -20.23 -15.26
C GLU A 47 -1.14 -18.74 -14.90
N PHE A 48 -2.14 -18.41 -14.10
CA PHE A 48 -2.36 -17.05 -13.62
C PHE A 48 -1.13 -16.50 -12.90
N LEU A 49 -0.57 -17.25 -11.94
CA LEU A 49 0.60 -16.81 -11.19
C LEU A 49 1.81 -16.57 -12.09
N GLN A 50 2.06 -17.46 -13.07
CA GLN A 50 3.15 -17.30 -14.03
C GLN A 50 2.99 -16.03 -14.87
N LEU A 51 1.79 -15.76 -15.38
CA LEU A 51 1.50 -14.55 -16.15
C LEU A 51 1.60 -13.29 -15.28
N PHE A 52 1.09 -13.34 -14.03
CA PHE A 52 1.23 -12.23 -13.09
C PHE A 52 2.69 -11.91 -12.79
N LEU A 53 3.50 -12.92 -12.48
CA LEU A 53 4.92 -12.75 -12.17
C LEU A 53 5.73 -12.28 -13.38
N LYS A 54 5.33 -12.67 -14.59
CA LYS A 54 5.99 -12.28 -15.83
C LYS A 54 5.61 -10.86 -16.28
N ASN A 55 4.31 -10.53 -16.24
CA ASN A 55 3.78 -9.35 -16.94
C ASN A 55 3.26 -8.24 -16.01
N HIS A 56 3.05 -8.51 -14.72
CA HIS A 56 2.56 -7.50 -13.78
C HIS A 56 3.56 -7.18 -12.67
N TYR A 57 4.13 -8.20 -12.06
CA TYR A 57 5.05 -8.00 -10.94
C TYR A 57 6.30 -7.15 -11.27
N PRO A 58 6.91 -7.22 -12.48
CA PRO A 58 8.03 -6.34 -12.81
C PRO A 58 7.67 -4.85 -12.81
N LEU A 59 6.43 -4.49 -13.20
CA LEU A 59 5.93 -3.12 -13.09
C LEU A 59 5.85 -2.70 -11.62
N LEU A 60 5.30 -3.54 -10.74
CA LEU A 60 5.24 -3.27 -9.31
C LEU A 60 6.64 -3.07 -8.71
N LYS A 61 7.64 -3.83 -9.16
CA LYS A 61 9.05 -3.61 -8.76
C LYS A 61 9.55 -2.22 -9.18
N LYS A 62 9.23 -1.77 -10.40
CA LYS A 62 9.57 -0.41 -10.84
C LYS A 62 8.89 0.66 -9.99
N LEU A 63 7.66 0.42 -9.56
CA LEU A 63 6.96 1.34 -8.65
C LEU A 63 7.60 1.37 -7.25
N ILE A 64 8.20 0.27 -6.79
CA ILE A 64 9.02 0.24 -5.56
C ILE A 64 10.31 1.07 -5.79
N ASP A 65 11.02 0.84 -6.89
CA ASP A 65 12.27 1.55 -7.22
C ASP A 65 12.07 3.07 -7.30
N THR A 66 10.90 3.51 -7.76
CA THR A 66 10.53 4.95 -7.83
C THR A 66 9.92 5.50 -6.53
N GLY A 67 9.79 4.69 -5.49
CA GLY A 67 9.24 5.07 -4.19
C GLY A 67 7.73 5.35 -4.19
N ARG A 68 7.00 4.98 -5.24
CA ARG A 68 5.52 5.05 -5.28
C ARG A 68 4.88 3.93 -4.45
N VAL A 69 5.51 2.76 -4.44
CA VAL A 69 5.13 1.59 -3.65
C VAL A 69 6.21 1.35 -2.60
N ILE A 70 5.81 1.04 -1.38
CA ILE A 70 6.70 0.71 -0.26
C ILE A 70 7.00 -0.79 -0.28
N SER A 71 5.97 -1.61 -0.48
CA SER A 71 6.11 -3.08 -0.50
C SER A 71 4.97 -3.74 -1.26
N VAL A 72 5.26 -4.94 -1.77
CA VAL A 72 4.31 -5.86 -2.38
C VAL A 72 4.47 -7.21 -1.73
N LYS A 73 3.35 -7.83 -1.34
CA LYS A 73 3.30 -9.19 -0.80
C LYS A 73 2.31 -10.00 -1.62
N ILE A 74 2.68 -11.21 -2.01
CA ILE A 74 1.83 -12.14 -2.75
C ILE A 74 1.61 -13.37 -1.86
N GLU A 75 0.36 -13.78 -1.68
CA GLU A 75 -0.04 -14.87 -0.80
C GLU A 75 -1.04 -15.78 -1.50
N THR A 76 -1.07 -17.03 -1.07
CA THR A 76 -2.08 -18.03 -1.42
C THR A 76 -2.57 -18.70 -0.15
N PRO A 77 -3.83 -19.16 -0.06
CA PRO A 77 -4.31 -19.90 1.09
C PRO A 77 -3.51 -21.20 1.30
N ALA A 78 -3.17 -21.49 2.56
CA ALA A 78 -2.50 -22.76 2.91
C ALA A 78 -3.44 -23.96 2.85
N ASN A 79 -4.76 -23.72 2.95
CA ASN A 79 -5.81 -24.75 2.95
C ASN A 79 -6.91 -24.38 1.97
N HIS A 80 -7.75 -25.37 1.63
CA HIS A 80 -8.93 -25.15 0.80
C HIS A 80 -9.96 -24.25 1.50
N LEU A 81 -10.50 -23.28 0.75
CA LEU A 81 -11.63 -22.47 1.14
C LEU A 81 -12.91 -22.99 0.49
N PRO A 82 -14.09 -22.76 1.09
CA PRO A 82 -15.37 -23.00 0.44
C PRO A 82 -15.42 -22.24 -0.90
N GLU A 83 -16.06 -22.83 -1.92
CA GLU A 83 -16.07 -22.23 -3.27
C GLU A 83 -16.63 -20.81 -3.31
N ALA A 84 -17.65 -20.53 -2.49
CA ALA A 84 -18.25 -19.18 -2.41
C ALA A 84 -17.29 -18.12 -1.88
N GLU A 85 -16.33 -18.51 -1.03
CA GLU A 85 -15.39 -17.63 -0.34
C GLU A 85 -13.95 -17.79 -0.89
N ARG A 86 -13.76 -18.66 -1.87
CA ARG A 86 -12.46 -18.98 -2.43
C ARG A 86 -11.83 -17.80 -3.13
N TRP A 87 -10.59 -17.57 -2.78
CA TRP A 87 -9.63 -16.80 -3.57
C TRP A 87 -8.35 -17.66 -3.72
N ASP A 88 -7.64 -17.48 -4.81
CA ASP A 88 -6.43 -18.27 -5.10
C ASP A 88 -5.16 -17.46 -4.78
N TYR A 89 -5.20 -16.15 -5.04
CA TYR A 89 -4.10 -15.25 -4.72
C TYR A 89 -4.61 -13.97 -4.10
N ARG A 90 -3.83 -13.44 -3.15
CA ARG A 90 -3.96 -12.11 -2.59
C ARG A 90 -2.65 -11.37 -2.81
N VAL A 91 -2.73 -10.17 -3.36
CA VAL A 91 -1.60 -9.26 -3.50
C VAL A 91 -1.86 -8.06 -2.62
N THR A 92 -1.04 -7.87 -1.59
CA THR A 92 -1.09 -6.70 -0.73
C THR A 92 -0.06 -5.69 -1.22
N ILE A 93 -0.52 -4.50 -1.62
CA ILE A 93 0.34 -3.39 -2.05
C ILE A 93 0.24 -2.28 -1.01
N ARG A 94 1.39 -1.90 -0.46
CA ARG A 94 1.53 -0.75 0.41
C ARG A 94 2.07 0.42 -0.40
N PHE A 95 1.20 1.36 -0.72
CA PHE A 95 1.55 2.58 -1.44
C PHE A 95 2.12 3.64 -0.48
N LYS A 96 2.89 4.59 -1.04
CA LYS A 96 3.43 5.72 -0.30
C LYS A 96 2.33 6.50 0.44
N ASN A 97 1.20 6.74 -0.24
CA ASN A 97 0.00 7.38 0.32
C ASN A 97 -1.23 7.12 -0.57
N SER A 98 -2.39 7.57 -0.16
CA SER A 98 -3.66 7.40 -0.89
C SER A 98 -3.64 8.10 -2.26
N THR A 99 -3.07 9.28 -2.38
CA THR A 99 -2.96 10.00 -3.65
C THR A 99 -2.20 9.18 -4.69
N VAL A 100 -1.05 8.60 -4.28
CA VAL A 100 -0.26 7.74 -5.17
C VAL A 100 -1.03 6.48 -5.59
N ALA A 101 -1.82 5.91 -4.67
CA ALA A 101 -2.61 4.71 -4.95
C ALA A 101 -3.75 4.95 -5.93
N THR A 102 -4.39 6.14 -5.88
CA THR A 102 -5.61 6.43 -6.64
C THR A 102 -5.39 7.31 -7.88
N THR A 103 -4.17 7.81 -8.07
CA THR A 103 -3.84 8.65 -9.23
C THR A 103 -3.02 7.86 -10.25
N ALA A 104 -3.42 7.93 -11.51
CA ALA A 104 -2.66 7.34 -12.60
C ALA A 104 -1.18 7.76 -12.56
N ASN A 105 -0.28 6.81 -12.85
CA ASN A 105 1.14 7.10 -12.96
C ASN A 105 1.45 7.61 -14.38
N PRO A 106 1.82 8.88 -14.59
CA PRO A 106 2.07 9.43 -15.93
C PRO A 106 3.18 8.70 -16.71
N GLY A 107 4.11 8.02 -15.97
CA GLY A 107 5.22 7.27 -16.57
C GLY A 107 4.92 5.81 -16.85
N GLU A 108 3.75 5.28 -16.47
CA GLU A 108 3.45 3.85 -16.50
C GLU A 108 3.53 3.23 -17.89
N GLU A 109 2.93 3.89 -18.88
CA GLU A 109 2.99 3.43 -20.26
C GLU A 109 4.42 3.34 -20.81
N SER A 110 5.28 4.28 -20.44
CA SER A 110 6.70 4.26 -20.79
C SER A 110 7.44 3.11 -20.10
N MET A 111 7.13 2.85 -18.82
CA MET A 111 7.69 1.70 -18.10
C MET A 111 7.27 0.38 -18.71
N ILE A 112 5.99 0.24 -19.10
CA ILE A 112 5.46 -0.95 -19.76
C ILE A 112 6.20 -1.22 -21.08
N ARG A 113 6.37 -0.21 -21.92
CA ARG A 113 7.10 -0.35 -23.20
C ARG A 113 8.58 -0.73 -22.99
N GLN A 114 9.21 -0.23 -21.93
CA GLN A 114 10.59 -0.58 -21.61
C GLN A 114 10.74 -2.01 -21.07
N LEU A 115 9.80 -2.45 -20.23
CA LEU A 115 9.81 -3.78 -19.62
C LEU A 115 9.49 -4.87 -20.64
N TRP A 116 8.56 -4.58 -21.55
CA TRP A 116 8.10 -5.53 -22.57
C TRP A 116 8.14 -4.89 -23.97
N PRO A 117 9.31 -4.92 -24.67
CA PRO A 117 9.43 -4.38 -26.02
C PRO A 117 8.47 -5.03 -27.02
N ASP A 118 8.20 -6.35 -26.87
CA ASP A 118 7.17 -7.05 -27.65
C ASP A 118 5.78 -6.78 -27.02
N GLN A 119 5.19 -5.69 -27.46
CA GLN A 119 3.89 -5.24 -26.97
C GLN A 119 2.73 -6.16 -27.39
N GLU A 120 2.84 -6.88 -28.49
CA GLU A 120 1.81 -7.81 -28.96
C GLU A 120 1.73 -9.03 -28.02
N THR A 121 2.88 -9.63 -27.72
CA THR A 121 2.94 -10.73 -26.76
C THR A 121 2.50 -10.28 -25.39
N TYR A 122 2.96 -9.12 -24.90
CA TYR A 122 2.55 -8.56 -23.61
C TYR A 122 1.03 -8.42 -23.51
N LYS A 123 0.37 -7.79 -24.48
CA LYS A 123 -1.08 -7.59 -24.50
C LYS A 123 -1.84 -8.91 -24.50
N ARG A 124 -1.46 -9.84 -25.39
CA ARG A 124 -2.10 -11.17 -25.44
C ARG A 124 -2.00 -11.93 -24.13
N GLU A 125 -0.87 -11.85 -23.45
CA GLU A 125 -0.65 -12.53 -22.18
C GLU A 125 -1.42 -11.85 -21.02
N GLU A 126 -1.53 -10.52 -21.03
CA GLU A 126 -2.37 -9.78 -20.08
C GLU A 126 -3.86 -10.08 -20.30
N GLU A 127 -4.34 -10.11 -21.55
CA GLU A 127 -5.69 -10.55 -21.88
C GLU A 127 -5.94 -11.97 -21.37
N ARG A 128 -5.02 -12.89 -21.63
CA ARG A 128 -5.12 -14.27 -21.14
C ARG A 128 -5.19 -14.33 -19.62
N ARG A 129 -4.40 -13.53 -18.90
CA ARG A 129 -4.41 -13.47 -17.44
C ARG A 129 -5.78 -13.06 -16.90
N PHE A 130 -6.49 -12.16 -17.58
CA PHE A 130 -7.84 -11.76 -17.20
C PHE A 130 -8.91 -12.77 -17.64
N GLU A 131 -8.77 -13.42 -18.77
CA GLU A 131 -9.71 -14.45 -19.27
C GLU A 131 -9.86 -15.62 -18.27
N ILE A 132 -8.78 -16.00 -17.59
CA ILE A 132 -8.79 -17.12 -16.63
C ILE A 132 -9.27 -16.73 -15.24
N LEU A 133 -9.66 -15.47 -15.01
CA LEU A 133 -10.27 -15.02 -13.76
C LEU A 133 -11.77 -15.33 -13.73
N LEU A 134 -12.26 -15.81 -12.60
CA LEU A 134 -13.67 -15.87 -12.26
C LEU A 134 -14.12 -14.60 -11.52
N ALA A 135 -13.24 -14.05 -10.68
CA ALA A 135 -13.49 -12.83 -9.95
C ALA A 135 -12.18 -12.14 -9.58
N HIS A 136 -12.25 -10.82 -9.48
CA HIS A 136 -11.19 -9.96 -8.99
C HIS A 136 -11.82 -8.81 -8.23
N TRP A 137 -11.28 -8.50 -7.03
CA TRP A 137 -11.77 -7.36 -6.25
C TRP A 137 -10.64 -6.74 -5.43
N ASP A 138 -10.80 -5.46 -5.15
CA ASP A 138 -9.81 -4.62 -4.47
C ASP A 138 -10.39 -4.12 -3.17
N VAL A 139 -9.65 -4.24 -2.08
CA VAL A 139 -10.09 -3.89 -0.73
C VAL A 139 -9.08 -2.92 -0.11
N PRO A 140 -9.47 -1.66 0.15
CA PRO A 140 -8.62 -0.78 0.94
C PRO A 140 -8.61 -1.24 2.40
N ILE A 141 -7.41 -1.25 2.99
CA ILE A 141 -7.19 -1.71 4.37
C ILE A 141 -6.84 -0.51 5.24
N THR A 142 -7.50 -0.43 6.40
CA THR A 142 -7.21 0.57 7.43
C THR A 142 -6.82 -0.13 8.72
N ASP A 143 -5.67 0.24 9.27
CA ASP A 143 -5.22 -0.27 10.58
C ASP A 143 -6.07 0.35 11.70
N ILE A 144 -6.58 -0.49 12.60
CA ILE A 144 -7.25 -0.06 13.82
C ILE A 144 -6.27 -0.25 14.99
N THR A 145 -5.87 0.85 15.63
CA THR A 145 -5.08 0.78 16.86
C THR A 145 -6.03 0.76 18.04
N PRO A 146 -6.13 -0.35 18.80
CA PRO A 146 -6.92 -0.40 20.04
C PRO A 146 -6.40 0.63 21.04
N ARG A 147 -7.31 1.31 21.73
CA ARG A 147 -7.00 2.26 22.80
C ARG A 147 -7.02 1.55 24.15
#